data_4d02b5e853fb25c518cf37806f11f79d
#
_entry.id   4d02b5e853fb25c518cf37806f11f79d
#
_cell.length_a   1.000
_cell.length_b   1.000
_cell.length_c   1.000
_cell.angle_alpha   90.00
_cell.angle_beta   90.00
_cell.angle_gamma   90.00
#
_symmetry.space_group_name_H-M   'P 1'
#
loop_
_entity.id
_entity.type
_entity.pdbx_description
1 polymer ?
#
loop_
_entity_poly.entity_id
_entity_poly.type
_entity_poly.pdbx_seq_one_letter_code
_entity_poly.pdbx_strand_id
1 'polypeptide(L)'
;EFIARAYKLKDYKAYKDALLERFDLTDKKKKFGDELSKGMQQKLSICCGLLPRPRLVLFDEPMIGLDPHAIKELKKVFEELRDSGCMVLVSTHMIDSMEELWDTTYIMKQGRVAAVVERENLKDNHKSLEDIFFEITEGAALEREV
;
A
#
# COMPACT_ATOMS: atom_id res chain seq x y z
N GLU A 1 -16.27 -6.14 13.30
CA GLU A 1 -16.86 -5.54 14.53
C GLU A 1 -15.83 -5.34 15.63
N PHE A 2 -14.87 -6.26 15.82
CA PHE A 2 -13.81 -6.13 16.83
C PHE A 2 -13.06 -4.80 16.71
N ILE A 3 -12.56 -4.45 15.52
CA ILE A 3 -11.85 -3.18 15.25
C ILE A 3 -12.75 -1.98 15.61
N ALA A 4 -14.01 -2.00 15.19
CA ALA A 4 -14.94 -0.90 15.48
C ALA A 4 -15.13 -0.69 16.98
N ARG A 5 -15.21 -1.77 17.78
CA ARG A 5 -15.31 -1.70 19.24
C ARG A 5 -14.00 -1.21 19.87
N ALA A 6 -12.85 -1.73 19.41
CA ALA A 6 -11.53 -1.33 19.92
C ALA A 6 -11.28 0.17 19.74
N TYR A 7 -11.66 0.73 18.58
CA TYR A 7 -11.53 2.14 18.27
C TYR A 7 -12.74 2.99 18.68
N LYS A 8 -13.77 2.37 19.35
CA LYS A 8 -15.00 3.07 19.79
C LYS A 8 -15.70 3.83 18.66
N LEU A 9 -15.70 3.24 17.46
CA LEU A 9 -16.28 3.88 16.28
C LEU A 9 -17.79 3.95 16.38
N LYS A 10 -18.33 5.11 16.03
CA LYS A 10 -19.77 5.33 15.86
C LYS A 10 -20.09 5.30 14.36
N ASP A 11 -21.30 4.86 14.01
CA ASP A 11 -21.84 4.91 12.63
C ASP A 11 -20.95 4.24 11.55
N TYR A 12 -20.16 3.24 11.95
CA TYR A 12 -19.19 2.56 11.07
C TYR A 12 -19.81 1.55 10.10
N LYS A 13 -21.07 1.14 10.30
CA LYS A 13 -21.67 -0.01 9.59
C LYS A 13 -21.73 0.19 8.08
N ALA A 14 -22.23 1.34 7.64
CA ALA A 14 -22.31 1.67 6.21
C ALA A 14 -20.91 1.68 5.56
N TYR A 15 -19.92 2.29 6.21
CA TYR A 15 -18.54 2.34 5.70
C TYR A 15 -17.88 0.96 5.69
N LYS A 16 -18.09 0.16 6.74
CA LYS A 16 -17.65 -1.24 6.77
C LYS A 16 -18.22 -2.02 5.58
N ASP A 17 -19.52 -1.87 5.32
CA ASP A 17 -20.17 -2.62 4.24
C ASP A 17 -19.66 -2.16 2.87
N ALA A 18 -19.43 -0.88 2.66
CA ALA A 18 -18.80 -0.33 1.46
C ALA A 18 -17.37 -0.85 1.24
N LEU A 19 -16.55 -0.94 2.29
CA LEU A 19 -15.21 -1.52 2.21
C LEU A 19 -15.24 -3.00 1.83
N LEU A 20 -16.14 -3.78 2.44
CA LEU A 20 -16.27 -5.21 2.14
C LEU A 20 -16.80 -5.44 0.71
N GLU A 21 -17.69 -4.60 0.22
CA GLU A 21 -18.18 -4.64 -1.16
C GLU A 21 -17.05 -4.32 -2.16
N ARG A 22 -16.30 -3.26 -1.91
CA ARG A 22 -15.18 -2.83 -2.75
C ARG A 22 -14.12 -3.92 -2.98
N PHE A 23 -13.88 -4.75 -1.97
CA PHE A 23 -12.89 -5.82 -2.03
C PHE A 23 -13.50 -7.22 -2.23
N ASP A 24 -14.77 -7.33 -2.68
CA ASP A 24 -15.47 -8.59 -2.94
C ASP A 24 -15.55 -9.54 -1.74
N LEU A 25 -15.77 -8.99 -0.55
CA LEU A 25 -15.86 -9.74 0.70
C LEU A 25 -17.27 -9.81 1.29
N THR A 26 -18.29 -9.25 0.61
CA THR A 26 -19.64 -9.13 1.14
C THR A 26 -20.27 -10.48 1.46
N ASP A 27 -20.10 -11.48 0.61
CA ASP A 27 -20.60 -12.85 0.78
C ASP A 27 -19.78 -13.68 1.79
N LYS A 28 -18.63 -13.17 2.23
CA LYS A 28 -17.73 -13.84 3.18
C LYS A 28 -17.91 -13.38 4.64
N LYS A 29 -18.86 -12.49 4.93
CA LYS A 29 -19.08 -11.89 6.27
C LYS A 29 -19.28 -12.90 7.40
N LYS A 30 -19.72 -14.13 7.08
CA LYS A 30 -19.97 -15.20 8.06
C LYS A 30 -18.83 -16.20 8.19
N LYS A 31 -17.78 -16.11 7.36
CA LYS A 31 -16.63 -17.00 7.40
C LYS A 31 -15.68 -16.63 8.51
N PHE A 32 -15.03 -17.62 9.09
CA PHE A 32 -13.90 -17.42 9.99
C PHE A 32 -12.62 -17.10 9.20
N GLY A 33 -11.62 -16.54 9.88
CA GLY A 33 -10.38 -16.10 9.24
C GLY A 33 -9.58 -17.23 8.57
N ASP A 34 -9.63 -18.44 9.12
CA ASP A 34 -9.01 -19.66 8.62
C ASP A 34 -9.71 -20.25 7.37
N GLU A 35 -10.96 -19.88 7.15
CA GLU A 35 -11.72 -20.24 5.94
C GLU A 35 -11.47 -19.29 4.76
N LEU A 36 -10.73 -18.20 4.99
CA LEU A 36 -10.39 -17.22 3.97
C LEU A 36 -9.06 -17.59 3.29
N SER A 37 -9.00 -17.43 1.97
CA SER A 37 -7.72 -17.51 1.24
C SER A 37 -6.77 -16.40 1.69
N LYS A 38 -5.46 -16.56 1.46
CA LYS A 38 -4.46 -15.52 1.79
C LYS A 38 -4.81 -14.16 1.18
N GLY A 39 -5.24 -14.11 -0.08
CA GLY A 39 -5.66 -12.87 -0.73
C GLY A 39 -6.91 -12.27 -0.07
N MET A 40 -7.90 -13.09 0.35
CA MET A 40 -9.06 -12.61 1.08
C MET A 40 -8.69 -12.10 2.48
N GLN A 41 -7.75 -12.74 3.15
CA GLN A 41 -7.21 -12.27 4.44
C GLN A 41 -6.50 -10.92 4.27
N GLN A 42 -5.72 -10.75 3.21
CA GLN A 42 -5.06 -9.48 2.88
C GLN A 42 -6.09 -8.37 2.62
N LYS A 43 -7.09 -8.63 1.77
CA LYS A 43 -8.22 -7.71 1.53
C LYS A 43 -8.92 -7.31 2.83
N LEU A 44 -9.19 -8.28 3.70
CA LEU A 44 -9.82 -8.02 5.01
C LEU A 44 -8.92 -7.19 5.92
N SER A 45 -7.60 -7.45 5.95
CA SER A 45 -6.62 -6.67 6.71
C SER A 45 -6.63 -5.19 6.29
N ILE A 46 -6.64 -4.94 4.97
CA ILE A 46 -6.77 -3.59 4.40
C ILE A 46 -8.06 -2.92 4.88
N CYS A 47 -9.21 -3.61 4.77
CA CYS A 47 -10.49 -3.09 5.27
C CYS A 47 -10.44 -2.76 6.76
N CYS A 48 -9.79 -3.58 7.56
CA CYS A 48 -9.63 -3.35 9.01
C CYS A 48 -8.79 -2.11 9.31
N GLY A 49 -7.69 -1.90 8.58
CA GLY A 49 -6.84 -0.71 8.73
C GLY A 49 -7.53 0.59 8.33
N LEU A 50 -8.39 0.53 7.30
CA LEU A 50 -9.11 1.69 6.78
C LEU A 50 -10.36 2.05 7.60
N LEU A 51 -10.97 1.08 8.29
CA LEU A 51 -12.23 1.27 9.01
C LEU A 51 -12.22 2.41 10.02
N PRO A 52 -11.13 2.68 10.78
CA PRO A 52 -11.04 3.80 11.70
C PRO A 52 -10.94 5.18 11.03
N ARG A 53 -10.80 5.26 9.71
CA ARG A 53 -10.53 6.50 8.96
C ARG A 53 -9.31 7.24 9.54
N PRO A 54 -8.14 6.61 9.55
CA PRO A 54 -6.95 7.17 10.17
C PRO A 54 -6.41 8.38 9.40
N ARG A 55 -5.62 9.21 10.06
CA ARG A 55 -4.88 10.32 9.42
C ARG A 55 -3.52 9.89 8.87
N LEU A 56 -3.05 8.72 9.29
CA LEU A 56 -1.82 8.07 8.83
C LEU A 56 -2.10 6.58 8.68
N VAL A 57 -1.74 6.01 7.53
CA VAL A 57 -1.79 4.56 7.27
C VAL A 57 -0.42 4.07 6.87
N LEU A 58 -0.03 2.96 7.46
CA LEU A 58 1.18 2.23 7.10
C LEU A 58 0.77 0.91 6.45
N PHE A 59 1.19 0.70 5.21
CA PHE A 59 0.98 -0.53 4.48
C PHE A 59 2.31 -1.24 4.28
N ASP A 60 2.38 -2.50 4.71
CA ASP A 60 3.54 -3.36 4.49
C ASP A 60 3.18 -4.42 3.45
N GLU A 61 3.82 -4.35 2.27
CA GLU A 61 3.60 -5.21 1.11
C GLU A 61 2.11 -5.45 0.80
N PRO A 62 1.29 -4.40 0.66
CA PRO A 62 -0.17 -4.56 0.63
C PRO A 62 -0.70 -5.24 -0.63
N MET A 63 0.08 -5.32 -1.70
CA MET A 63 -0.33 -5.88 -2.98
C MET A 63 -0.07 -7.39 -3.10
N ILE A 64 0.75 -7.95 -2.20
CA ILE A 64 1.08 -9.38 -2.25
C ILE A 64 -0.17 -10.23 -2.05
N GLY A 65 -0.38 -11.19 -2.96
CA GLY A 65 -1.49 -12.13 -2.91
C GLY A 65 -2.84 -11.56 -3.33
N LEU A 66 -2.89 -10.30 -3.75
CA LEU A 66 -4.09 -9.71 -4.34
C LEU A 66 -4.22 -10.08 -5.83
N ASP A 67 -5.45 -10.24 -6.28
CA ASP A 67 -5.77 -10.33 -7.70
C ASP A 67 -5.68 -8.94 -8.38
N PRO A 68 -5.59 -8.87 -9.73
CA PRO A 68 -5.43 -7.60 -10.44
C PRO A 68 -6.56 -6.59 -10.18
N HIS A 69 -7.80 -7.08 -9.96
CA HIS A 69 -8.92 -6.20 -9.63
C HIS A 69 -8.73 -5.55 -8.26
N ALA A 70 -8.34 -6.33 -7.25
CA ALA A 70 -8.08 -5.82 -5.91
C ALA A 70 -6.88 -4.85 -5.87
N ILE A 71 -5.82 -5.09 -6.65
CA ILE A 71 -4.70 -4.16 -6.81
C ILE A 71 -5.19 -2.82 -7.36
N LYS A 72 -6.03 -2.85 -8.41
CA LYS A 72 -6.60 -1.64 -8.99
C LYS A 72 -7.45 -0.86 -7.97
N GLU A 73 -8.28 -1.55 -7.20
CA GLU A 73 -9.09 -0.92 -6.16
C GLU A 73 -8.23 -0.37 -5.02
N LEU A 74 -7.17 -1.06 -4.63
CA LEU A 74 -6.23 -0.57 -3.61
C LEU A 74 -5.49 0.70 -4.08
N LYS A 75 -5.09 0.78 -5.35
CA LYS A 75 -4.50 1.99 -5.94
C LYS A 75 -5.45 3.18 -5.82
N LYS A 76 -6.72 3.01 -6.16
CA LYS A 76 -7.74 4.06 -5.98
C LYS A 76 -7.91 4.45 -4.50
N VAL A 77 -7.80 3.50 -3.58
CA VAL A 77 -7.83 3.80 -2.13
C VAL A 77 -6.66 4.69 -1.74
N PHE A 78 -5.45 4.46 -2.27
CA PHE A 78 -4.29 5.32 -2.00
C PHE A 78 -4.53 6.76 -2.51
N GLU A 79 -5.07 6.91 -3.71
CA GLU A 79 -5.43 8.23 -4.27
C GLU A 79 -6.48 8.94 -3.39
N GLU A 80 -7.56 8.25 -3.04
CA GLU A 80 -8.62 8.78 -2.18
C GLU A 80 -8.11 9.19 -0.79
N LEU A 81 -7.22 8.39 -0.19
CA LEU A 81 -6.58 8.70 1.09
C LEU A 81 -5.72 9.95 0.99
N ARG A 82 -4.85 10.04 -0.03
CA ARG A 82 -4.02 11.21 -0.30
C ARG A 82 -4.89 12.46 -0.49
N ASP A 83 -5.90 12.39 -1.34
CA ASP A 83 -6.79 13.51 -1.65
C ASP A 83 -7.62 13.97 -0.44
N SER A 84 -7.87 13.06 0.52
CA SER A 84 -8.48 13.39 1.81
C SER A 84 -7.51 14.00 2.84
N GLY A 85 -6.21 14.13 2.49
CA GLY A 85 -5.16 14.62 3.39
C GLY A 85 -4.65 13.56 4.38
N CYS A 86 -4.93 12.27 4.13
CA CYS A 86 -4.35 11.18 4.89
C CYS A 86 -2.92 10.94 4.44
N MET A 87 -1.99 10.80 5.38
CA MET A 87 -0.62 10.39 5.07
C MET A 87 -0.59 8.87 4.83
N VAL A 88 -0.02 8.46 3.70
CA VAL A 88 0.08 7.05 3.31
C VAL A 88 1.56 6.68 3.16
N LEU A 89 2.02 5.70 3.92
CA LEU A 89 3.34 5.10 3.76
C LEU A 89 3.18 3.65 3.32
N VAL A 90 3.80 3.29 2.21
CA VAL A 90 3.76 1.94 1.63
C VAL A 90 5.16 1.39 1.53
N SER A 91 5.43 0.22 2.14
CA SER A 91 6.60 -0.58 1.81
C SER A 91 6.24 -1.58 0.71
N THR A 92 7.06 -1.68 -0.32
CA THR A 92 6.86 -2.66 -1.40
C THR A 92 8.15 -2.89 -2.18
N HIS A 93 8.29 -4.09 -2.75
CA HIS A 93 9.27 -4.40 -3.77
C HIS A 93 8.66 -4.40 -5.20
N MET A 94 7.35 -4.15 -5.32
CA MET A 94 6.62 -4.07 -6.60
C MET A 94 6.65 -2.63 -7.13
N ILE A 95 7.83 -2.17 -7.56
CA ILE A 95 8.10 -0.76 -7.92
C ILE A 95 7.16 -0.30 -9.04
N ASP A 96 7.01 -1.09 -10.12
CA ASP A 96 6.14 -0.78 -11.27
C ASP A 96 4.70 -0.51 -10.85
N SER A 97 4.24 -1.22 -9.81
CA SER A 97 2.88 -1.06 -9.32
C SER A 97 2.63 0.30 -8.67
N MET A 98 3.68 1.01 -8.26
CA MET A 98 3.62 2.30 -7.57
C MET A 98 4.02 3.48 -8.44
N GLU A 99 4.47 3.28 -9.69
CA GLU A 99 5.08 4.30 -10.57
C GLU A 99 4.27 5.61 -10.67
N GLU A 100 2.95 5.53 -10.62
CA GLU A 100 2.06 6.70 -10.73
C GLU A 100 1.58 7.28 -9.39
N LEU A 101 1.87 6.61 -8.27
CA LEU A 101 1.17 6.87 -7.00
C LEU A 101 2.03 7.47 -5.90
N TRP A 102 3.34 7.57 -6.09
CA TRP A 102 4.26 8.07 -5.07
C TRP A 102 4.56 9.57 -5.23
N ASP A 103 4.82 10.23 -4.12
CA ASP A 103 5.31 11.61 -4.07
C ASP A 103 6.79 11.61 -3.65
N THR A 104 7.13 10.87 -2.58
CA THR A 104 8.49 10.68 -2.07
C THR A 104 8.78 9.20 -1.93
N THR A 105 9.93 8.74 -2.41
CA THR A 105 10.38 7.34 -2.26
C THR A 105 11.67 7.27 -1.46
N TYR A 106 11.70 6.38 -0.48
CA TYR A 106 12.89 6.03 0.30
C TYR A 106 13.42 4.68 -0.20
N ILE A 107 14.54 4.69 -0.89
CA ILE A 107 15.21 3.46 -1.35
C ILE A 107 16.06 2.92 -0.21
N MET A 108 15.78 1.68 0.20
CA MET A 108 16.49 1.03 1.30
C MET A 108 17.45 -0.04 0.77
N LYS A 109 18.65 -0.08 1.34
CA LYS A 109 19.68 -1.10 1.09
C LYS A 109 20.33 -1.51 2.40
N GLN A 110 20.39 -2.81 2.69
CA GLN A 110 21.01 -3.37 3.90
C GLN A 110 20.54 -2.69 5.21
N GLY A 111 19.22 -2.45 5.33
CA GLY A 111 18.60 -1.86 6.52
C GLY A 111 18.83 -0.35 6.69
N ARG A 112 19.35 0.33 5.67
CA ARG A 112 19.60 1.78 5.69
C ARG A 112 18.89 2.45 4.52
N VAL A 113 18.51 3.71 4.69
CA VAL A 113 18.06 4.54 3.58
C VAL A 113 19.28 4.88 2.73
N ALA A 114 19.30 4.38 1.50
CA ALA A 114 20.37 4.61 0.53
C ALA A 114 20.12 5.89 -0.28
N ALA A 115 18.87 6.20 -0.58
CA ALA A 115 18.47 7.43 -1.23
C ALA A 115 17.05 7.84 -0.86
N VAL A 116 16.78 9.14 -1.05
CA VAL A 116 15.42 9.72 -0.99
C VAL A 116 15.19 10.39 -2.34
N VAL A 117 14.09 10.05 -2.98
CA VAL A 117 13.74 10.53 -4.30
C VAL A 117 12.38 11.21 -4.22
N GLU A 118 12.32 12.46 -4.68
CA GLU A 118 11.10 13.23 -4.84
C GLU A 118 10.63 13.13 -6.29
N ARG A 119 9.35 12.81 -6.50
CA ARG A 119 8.79 12.66 -7.85
C ARG A 119 8.92 13.93 -8.69
N GLU A 120 8.81 15.08 -8.07
CA GLU A 120 8.93 16.37 -8.75
C GLU A 120 10.29 16.54 -9.44
N ASN A 121 11.35 15.98 -8.83
CA ASN A 121 12.71 16.07 -9.36
C ASN A 121 12.97 15.14 -10.56
N LEU A 122 12.05 14.21 -10.85
CA LEU A 122 12.18 13.27 -11.97
C LEU A 122 11.53 13.76 -13.28
N LYS A 123 10.66 14.74 -13.21
CA LYS A 123 9.90 15.24 -14.38
C LYS A 123 10.78 15.64 -15.57
N ASP A 124 12.04 16.00 -15.31
CA ASP A 124 12.99 16.45 -16.34
C ASP A 124 13.96 15.34 -16.82
N ASN A 125 14.00 14.17 -16.18
CA ASN A 125 15.07 13.18 -16.41
C ASN A 125 14.67 11.93 -17.22
N HIS A 126 13.40 11.74 -17.58
CA HIS A 126 12.89 10.55 -18.29
C HIS A 126 13.25 9.17 -17.66
N LYS A 127 13.79 9.16 -16.42
CA LYS A 127 14.11 7.93 -15.69
C LYS A 127 12.89 7.45 -14.92
N SER A 128 12.62 6.15 -14.98
CA SER A 128 11.61 5.52 -14.12
C SER A 128 12.12 5.38 -12.68
N LEU A 129 11.21 5.17 -11.73
CA LEU A 129 11.59 4.84 -10.35
C LEU A 129 12.40 3.53 -10.30
N GLU A 130 12.08 2.58 -11.18
CA GLU A 130 12.77 1.31 -11.32
C GLU A 130 14.23 1.51 -11.77
N ASP A 131 14.49 2.35 -12.78
CA ASP A 131 15.85 2.67 -13.24
C ASP A 131 16.70 3.22 -12.09
N ILE A 132 16.14 4.15 -11.31
CA ILE A 132 16.83 4.76 -10.17
C ILE A 132 17.09 3.72 -9.07
N PHE A 133 16.13 2.85 -8.81
CA PHE A 133 16.28 1.78 -7.83
C PHE A 133 17.47 0.87 -8.20
N PHE A 134 17.55 0.41 -9.44
CA PHE A 134 18.66 -0.45 -9.89
C PHE A 134 19.99 0.29 -9.89
N GLU A 135 20.03 1.54 -10.34
CA GLU A 135 21.24 2.36 -10.30
C GLU A 135 21.82 2.49 -8.88
N ILE A 136 20.96 2.70 -7.88
CA ILE A 136 21.38 2.85 -6.47
C ILE A 136 21.71 1.48 -5.85
N THR A 137 20.94 0.44 -6.20
CA THR A 137 21.13 -0.87 -5.56
C THR A 137 22.21 -1.70 -6.21
N GLU A 138 22.44 -1.59 -7.51
CA GLU A 138 23.44 -2.34 -8.28
C GLU A 138 24.70 -1.52 -8.57
N GLY A 139 24.58 -0.23 -8.90
CA GLY A 139 25.70 0.66 -9.21
C GLY A 139 26.73 0.78 -8.08
N ALA A 140 26.31 0.69 -6.82
CA ALA A 140 27.21 0.66 -5.66
C ALA A 140 27.97 -0.69 -5.50
N ALA A 141 27.68 -1.70 -6.29
CA ALA A 141 28.43 -2.97 -6.31
C ALA A 141 29.69 -2.86 -7.18
N LEU A 142 29.67 -2.03 -8.21
CA LEU A 142 30.80 -1.84 -9.14
C LEU A 142 31.94 -1.01 -8.53
N GLU A 143 31.68 -0.17 -7.53
CA GLU A 143 32.71 0.64 -6.86
C GLU A 143 33.45 -0.07 -5.72
N ARG A 144 33.09 -1.32 -5.38
CA ARG A 144 33.76 -2.12 -4.32
C ARG A 144 34.69 -3.22 -4.84
N GLU A 145 34.84 -3.38 -6.15
CA GLU A 145 35.73 -4.36 -6.79
C GLU A 145 36.98 -3.72 -7.45
N VAL A 146 37.38 -2.52 -7.03
CA VAL A 146 38.66 -1.89 -7.46
C VAL A 146 39.59 -1.69 -6.27
#